data_5f70ac96dbf90f85e1978b3613b07a7c
#
_entry.id   5f70ac96dbf90f85e1978b3613b07a7c
#
_cell.length_a   1.000
_cell.length_b   1.000
_cell.length_c   1.000
_cell.angle_alpha   90.00
_cell.angle_beta   90.00
_cell.angle_gamma   90.00
#
_symmetry.space_group_name_H-M   'P 1'
#
loop_
_entity.id
_entity.type
_entity.pdbx_description
1 polymer ?
#
loop_
_entity_poly.entity_id
_entity_poly.type
_entity_poly.pdbx_seq_one_letter_code
_entity_poly.pdbx_strand_id
1 'polypeptide(L)'
;TAGILEMFKPTAVIHLAASHVVPDSIIDPGKYYKNNVSGTQALLDMCVKAGVKNFIFSGSSSVYGERDSKEPFAETLTPMPMSPYAMSKHMTELMLEDYNKAYGLNYISTRYFNAAGADPEGKNGYTQDPATHVMPIIIDKITNDEVFNICGDDYDTKDGTCIRDYCHIQDIANAKLKAVEHLDNDGESGIVNLGSGTGFSIHDLIISAQNVVGKSLKYEVGPRRAGDPSYLCGDISKAKTLLDWEPTYTLDDMFAHSKFWVDNKNKVIKNKW
;
A
#
# COMPACT_ATOMS: atom_id res chain seq x y z
N THR A 1 22.50 4.22 10.35
CA THR A 1 21.32 3.65 11.06
C THR A 1 21.72 3.18 12.46
N ALA A 2 22.82 2.40 12.63
CA ALA A 2 23.23 1.89 13.95
C ALA A 2 23.36 3.01 15.01
N GLY A 3 24.13 4.08 14.73
CA GLY A 3 24.28 5.19 15.68
C GLY A 3 22.97 5.90 16.03
N ILE A 4 21.97 5.91 15.14
CA ILE A 4 20.65 6.46 15.42
C ILE A 4 19.90 5.55 16.42
N LEU A 5 19.91 4.23 16.20
CA LEU A 5 19.28 3.27 17.11
C LEU A 5 19.92 3.30 18.50
N GLU A 6 21.24 3.41 18.59
CA GLU A 6 21.97 3.55 19.85
C GLU A 6 21.63 4.86 20.59
N MET A 7 21.48 5.96 19.83
CA MET A 7 21.18 7.28 20.40
C MET A 7 19.74 7.38 20.93
N PHE A 8 18.76 6.96 20.12
CA PHE A 8 17.35 7.14 20.44
C PHE A 8 16.73 5.96 21.18
N LYS A 9 17.35 4.77 21.13
CA LYS A 9 16.85 3.53 21.75
C LYS A 9 15.34 3.30 21.53
N PRO A 10 14.87 3.31 20.27
CA PRO A 10 13.43 3.16 20.00
C PRO A 10 12.95 1.77 20.46
N THR A 11 11.72 1.71 20.97
CA THR A 11 11.06 0.44 21.31
C THR A 11 10.52 -0.25 20.06
N ALA A 12 10.15 0.53 19.03
CA ALA A 12 9.61 0.04 17.77
C ALA A 12 10.26 0.71 16.56
N VAL A 13 10.32 -0.02 15.46
CA VAL A 13 10.73 0.49 14.13
C VAL A 13 9.61 0.24 13.14
N ILE A 14 9.15 1.31 12.45
CA ILE A 14 8.22 1.21 11.32
C ILE A 14 9.03 1.32 10.03
N HIS A 15 9.13 0.23 9.29
CA HIS A 15 9.95 0.12 8.08
C HIS A 15 9.12 0.32 6.81
N LEU A 16 9.24 1.50 6.20
CA LEU A 16 8.56 1.90 4.98
C LEU A 16 9.47 1.89 3.74
N ALA A 17 10.78 1.95 3.96
CA ALA A 17 11.76 2.15 2.88
C ALA A 17 11.86 0.90 2.00
N ALA A 18 11.53 1.05 0.72
CA ALA A 18 11.67 -0.01 -0.28
C ALA A 18 11.72 0.57 -1.69
N SER A 19 12.31 -0.17 -2.63
CA SER A 19 12.04 0.00 -4.07
C SER A 19 10.69 -0.66 -4.36
N HIS A 20 9.74 0.07 -5.01
CA HIS A 20 8.32 -0.35 -5.05
C HIS A 20 7.71 -0.43 -6.46
N VAL A 21 8.40 0.02 -7.50
CA VAL A 21 7.87 0.04 -8.87
C VAL A 21 7.96 -1.37 -9.47
N VAL A 22 6.81 -2.05 -9.63
CA VAL A 22 6.76 -3.45 -10.06
C VAL A 22 7.42 -3.69 -11.44
N PRO A 23 7.12 -2.91 -12.51
CA PRO A 23 7.80 -3.06 -13.80
C PRO A 23 9.32 -2.93 -13.71
N ASP A 24 9.84 -1.98 -12.94
CA ASP A 24 11.28 -1.79 -12.76
C ASP A 24 11.92 -3.03 -12.10
N SER A 25 11.19 -3.71 -11.23
CA SER A 25 11.70 -4.92 -10.56
C SER A 25 11.97 -6.07 -11.55
N ILE A 26 11.21 -6.12 -12.65
CA ILE A 26 11.39 -7.13 -13.71
C ILE A 26 12.64 -6.79 -14.51
N ILE A 27 12.90 -5.50 -14.75
CA ILE A 27 14.06 -5.02 -15.54
C ILE A 27 15.36 -5.16 -14.73
N ASP A 28 15.33 -4.77 -13.44
CA ASP A 28 16.50 -4.82 -12.56
C ASP A 28 16.16 -5.50 -11.22
N PRO A 29 16.03 -6.83 -11.18
CA PRO A 29 15.73 -7.58 -9.97
C PRO A 29 16.83 -7.44 -8.91
N GLY A 30 18.10 -7.29 -9.31
CA GLY A 30 19.22 -7.14 -8.41
C GLY A 30 19.11 -5.94 -7.49
N LYS A 31 18.68 -4.80 -8.01
CA LYS A 31 18.37 -3.60 -7.24
C LYS A 31 17.32 -3.88 -6.15
N TYR A 32 16.26 -4.62 -6.49
CA TYR A 32 15.18 -4.93 -5.54
C TYR A 32 15.63 -5.87 -4.44
N TYR A 33 16.33 -6.96 -4.76
CA TYR A 33 16.84 -7.87 -3.74
C TYR A 33 17.90 -7.20 -2.86
N LYS A 34 18.81 -6.42 -3.43
CA LYS A 34 19.80 -5.67 -2.66
C LYS A 34 19.17 -4.69 -1.69
N ASN A 35 18.21 -3.87 -2.18
CA ASN A 35 17.58 -2.84 -1.36
C ASN A 35 16.55 -3.41 -0.38
N ASN A 36 15.61 -4.21 -0.87
CA ASN A 36 14.45 -4.64 -0.08
C ASN A 36 14.77 -5.85 0.82
N VAL A 37 15.65 -6.77 0.38
CA VAL A 37 15.97 -7.96 1.15
C VAL A 37 17.24 -7.75 1.97
N SER A 38 18.40 -7.55 1.32
CA SER A 38 19.67 -7.39 2.03
C SER A 38 19.70 -6.13 2.93
N GLY A 39 19.10 -5.01 2.44
CA GLY A 39 18.97 -3.78 3.22
C GLY A 39 18.09 -3.96 4.45
N THR A 40 16.97 -4.69 4.32
CA THR A 40 16.08 -4.99 5.45
C THR A 40 16.73 -5.96 6.42
N GLN A 41 17.41 -7.01 5.93
CA GLN A 41 18.15 -7.94 6.80
C GLN A 41 19.20 -7.20 7.65
N ALA A 42 19.99 -6.32 7.03
CA ALA A 42 20.95 -5.51 7.78
C ALA A 42 20.28 -4.60 8.82
N LEU A 43 19.07 -4.07 8.53
CA LEU A 43 18.29 -3.29 9.51
C LEU A 43 17.80 -4.17 10.66
N LEU A 44 17.30 -5.37 10.38
CA LEU A 44 16.85 -6.31 11.39
C LEU A 44 17.99 -6.69 12.35
N ASP A 45 19.21 -6.99 11.82
CA ASP A 45 20.40 -7.26 12.62
C ASP A 45 20.74 -6.09 13.56
N MET A 46 20.63 -4.85 13.04
CA MET A 46 20.86 -3.66 13.86
C MET A 46 19.77 -3.46 14.93
N CYS A 47 18.52 -3.75 14.61
CA CYS A 47 17.40 -3.69 15.56
C CYS A 47 17.60 -4.67 16.72
N VAL A 48 17.95 -5.93 16.43
CA VAL A 48 18.24 -6.95 17.44
C VAL A 48 19.39 -6.51 18.34
N LYS A 49 20.52 -6.05 17.76
CA LYS A 49 21.68 -5.56 18.52
C LYS A 49 21.37 -4.35 19.40
N ALA A 50 20.46 -3.47 18.95
CA ALA A 50 20.06 -2.27 19.68
C ALA A 50 18.95 -2.55 20.72
N GLY A 51 18.43 -3.76 20.80
CA GLY A 51 17.35 -4.13 21.74
C GLY A 51 15.99 -3.60 21.34
N VAL A 52 15.76 -3.30 20.05
CA VAL A 52 14.41 -2.96 19.52
C VAL A 52 13.50 -4.17 19.71
N LYS A 53 12.32 -3.94 20.28
CA LYS A 53 11.38 -5.02 20.58
C LYS A 53 10.41 -5.31 19.44
N ASN A 54 9.94 -4.27 18.75
CA ASN A 54 8.83 -4.35 17.81
C ASN A 54 9.23 -3.83 16.41
N PHE A 55 8.82 -4.56 15.38
CA PHE A 55 9.11 -4.21 13.99
C PHE A 55 7.84 -4.24 13.15
N ILE A 56 7.42 -3.07 12.63
CA ILE A 56 6.26 -2.97 11.75
C ILE A 56 6.74 -2.88 10.31
N PHE A 57 6.38 -3.88 9.52
CA PHE A 57 6.83 -3.98 8.14
C PHE A 57 5.73 -3.55 7.16
N SER A 58 6.10 -2.76 6.18
CA SER A 58 5.26 -2.47 5.02
C SER A 58 5.33 -3.62 4.01
N GLY A 59 4.47 -4.61 4.19
CA GLY A 59 4.24 -5.70 3.25
C GLY A 59 3.53 -5.21 1.98
N SER A 60 2.94 -6.14 1.24
CA SER A 60 2.19 -5.82 0.01
C SER A 60 1.24 -6.96 -0.35
N SER A 61 0.05 -6.63 -0.85
CA SER A 61 -0.88 -7.60 -1.43
C SER A 61 -0.34 -8.31 -2.68
N SER A 62 0.68 -7.74 -3.33
CA SER A 62 1.33 -8.35 -4.50
C SER A 62 1.92 -9.73 -4.22
N VAL A 63 2.15 -10.09 -2.96
CA VAL A 63 2.60 -11.42 -2.55
C VAL A 63 1.57 -12.52 -2.86
N TYR A 64 0.29 -12.17 -2.99
CA TYR A 64 -0.76 -13.15 -3.30
C TYR A 64 -0.72 -13.62 -4.76
N GLY A 65 -0.13 -12.84 -5.66
CA GLY A 65 -0.11 -13.13 -7.10
C GLY A 65 -1.46 -12.99 -7.77
N GLU A 66 -1.58 -13.53 -8.96
CA GLU A 66 -2.84 -13.62 -9.69
C GLU A 66 -3.64 -14.85 -9.22
N ARG A 67 -4.93 -14.62 -8.98
CA ARG A 67 -5.87 -15.69 -8.62
C ARG A 67 -7.18 -15.45 -9.34
N ASP A 68 -7.73 -16.50 -9.88
CA ASP A 68 -9.09 -16.50 -10.40
C ASP A 68 -10.06 -16.70 -9.21
N SER A 69 -10.29 -15.65 -8.46
CA SER A 69 -11.16 -15.62 -7.28
C SER A 69 -11.93 -14.31 -7.22
N LYS A 70 -13.21 -14.39 -6.90
CA LYS A 70 -14.07 -13.24 -6.57
C LYS A 70 -14.20 -13.03 -5.05
N GLU A 71 -13.57 -13.90 -4.26
CA GLU A 71 -13.55 -13.79 -2.80
C GLU A 71 -12.39 -12.93 -2.35
N PRO A 72 -12.57 -12.13 -1.28
CA PRO A 72 -11.48 -11.36 -0.68
C PRO A 72 -10.29 -12.23 -0.25
N PHE A 73 -9.09 -11.75 -0.44
CA PHE A 73 -7.86 -12.48 -0.15
C PHE A 73 -7.56 -12.44 1.34
N ALA A 74 -7.64 -13.59 2.01
CA ALA A 74 -7.24 -13.74 3.42
C ALA A 74 -5.73 -13.99 3.56
N GLU A 75 -5.17 -13.67 4.72
CA GLU A 75 -3.74 -13.87 5.02
C GLU A 75 -3.31 -15.34 5.02
N THR A 76 -4.27 -16.25 5.15
CA THR A 76 -4.06 -17.71 5.08
C THR A 76 -3.78 -18.25 3.68
N LEU A 77 -4.02 -17.44 2.64
CA LEU A 77 -3.71 -17.83 1.28
C LEU A 77 -2.19 -17.97 1.09
N THR A 78 -1.78 -19.09 0.50
CA THR A 78 -0.37 -19.33 0.17
C THR A 78 0.16 -18.24 -0.77
N PRO A 79 1.24 -17.52 -0.43
CA PRO A 79 1.83 -16.53 -1.32
C PRO A 79 2.27 -17.13 -2.66
N MET A 80 2.01 -16.40 -3.76
CA MET A 80 2.41 -16.74 -5.13
C MET A 80 3.01 -15.51 -5.83
N PRO A 81 4.12 -14.95 -5.34
CA PRO A 81 4.68 -13.70 -5.87
C PRO A 81 5.12 -13.84 -7.31
N MET A 82 4.64 -12.97 -8.21
CA MET A 82 4.87 -13.03 -9.65
C MET A 82 5.90 -11.99 -10.16
N SER A 83 6.50 -11.23 -9.25
CA SER A 83 7.55 -10.26 -9.60
C SER A 83 8.66 -10.24 -8.56
N PRO A 84 9.88 -9.78 -8.90
CA PRO A 84 10.95 -9.60 -7.94
C PRO A 84 10.59 -8.66 -6.78
N TYR A 85 9.77 -7.63 -7.03
CA TYR A 85 9.21 -6.80 -5.96
C TYR A 85 8.36 -7.64 -4.99
N ALA A 86 7.37 -8.36 -5.50
CA ALA A 86 6.50 -9.19 -4.68
C ALA A 86 7.29 -10.26 -3.92
N MET A 87 8.24 -10.92 -4.59
CA MET A 87 9.14 -11.90 -3.98
C MET A 87 9.98 -11.25 -2.87
N SER A 88 10.52 -10.05 -3.06
CA SER A 88 11.30 -9.35 -2.04
C SER A 88 10.48 -9.05 -0.79
N LYS A 89 9.19 -8.73 -0.95
CA LYS A 89 8.27 -8.52 0.18
C LYS A 89 8.00 -9.83 0.93
N HIS A 90 7.73 -10.90 0.20
CA HIS A 90 7.51 -12.22 0.80
C HIS A 90 8.77 -12.75 1.52
N MET A 91 9.95 -12.63 0.92
CA MET A 91 11.22 -13.00 1.57
C MET A 91 11.42 -12.25 2.90
N THR A 92 11.02 -10.98 2.95
CA THR A 92 11.11 -10.21 4.19
C THR A 92 10.15 -10.73 5.26
N GLU A 93 8.93 -11.15 4.89
CA GLU A 93 7.99 -11.76 5.83
C GLU A 93 8.55 -13.06 6.43
N LEU A 94 9.20 -13.90 5.61
CA LEU A 94 9.87 -15.11 6.09
C LEU A 94 11.04 -14.78 7.04
N MET A 95 11.86 -13.79 6.70
CA MET A 95 12.93 -13.34 7.60
C MET A 95 12.37 -12.84 8.94
N LEU A 96 11.28 -12.09 8.94
CA LEU A 96 10.66 -11.60 10.18
C LEU A 96 10.18 -12.74 11.08
N GLU A 97 9.61 -13.80 10.50
CA GLU A 97 9.21 -14.99 11.24
C GLU A 97 10.43 -15.67 11.89
N ASP A 98 11.54 -15.81 11.15
CA ASP A 98 12.78 -16.40 11.67
C ASP A 98 13.43 -15.53 12.76
N TYR A 99 13.44 -14.20 12.58
CA TYR A 99 13.98 -13.27 13.60
C TYR A 99 13.12 -13.24 14.87
N ASN A 100 11.80 -13.39 14.74
CA ASN A 100 10.92 -13.54 15.90
C ASN A 100 11.24 -14.81 16.67
N LYS A 101 11.36 -15.97 15.99
CA LYS A 101 11.70 -17.26 16.62
C LYS A 101 13.09 -17.27 17.27
N ALA A 102 14.08 -16.68 16.59
CA ALA A 102 15.47 -16.75 17.01
C ALA A 102 15.84 -15.71 18.08
N TYR A 103 15.30 -14.51 17.99
CA TYR A 103 15.73 -13.35 18.77
C TYR A 103 14.61 -12.69 19.57
N GLY A 104 13.35 -13.14 19.43
CA GLY A 104 12.21 -12.53 20.09
C GLY A 104 11.86 -11.14 19.55
N LEU A 105 12.26 -10.80 18.32
CA LEU A 105 11.86 -9.55 17.67
C LEU A 105 10.39 -9.68 17.23
N ASN A 106 9.46 -9.02 17.92
CA ASN A 106 8.05 -9.03 17.56
C ASN A 106 7.81 -8.26 16.26
N TYR A 107 6.84 -8.70 15.46
CA TYR A 107 6.54 -8.03 14.21
C TYR A 107 5.07 -8.06 13.81
N ILE A 108 4.65 -7.02 13.09
CA ILE A 108 3.45 -7.03 12.26
C ILE A 108 3.85 -6.65 10.82
N SER A 109 3.55 -7.54 9.87
CA SER A 109 3.60 -7.23 8.43
C SER A 109 2.24 -6.77 7.97
N THR A 110 2.15 -5.57 7.39
CA THR A 110 0.90 -5.01 6.85
C THR A 110 0.87 -5.17 5.34
N ARG A 111 0.02 -6.07 4.82
CA ARG A 111 -0.21 -6.26 3.37
C ARG A 111 -1.32 -5.32 2.92
N TYR A 112 -0.98 -4.11 2.48
CA TYR A 112 -1.96 -3.21 1.88
C TYR A 112 -2.01 -3.37 0.36
N PHE A 113 -3.18 -3.07 -0.21
CA PHE A 113 -3.48 -3.21 -1.63
C PHE A 113 -3.07 -1.93 -2.37
N ASN A 114 -3.95 -0.98 -2.58
CA ASN A 114 -3.60 0.27 -3.21
C ASN A 114 -3.68 1.41 -2.19
N ALA A 115 -2.52 1.94 -1.80
CA ALA A 115 -2.47 3.13 -0.98
C ALA A 115 -2.98 4.34 -1.80
N ALA A 116 -3.94 5.07 -1.27
CA ALA A 116 -4.64 6.14 -1.96
C ALA A 116 -4.86 7.36 -1.04
N GLY A 117 -5.27 8.47 -1.63
CA GLY A 117 -5.48 9.70 -0.88
C GLY A 117 -4.20 10.49 -0.65
N ALA A 118 -4.32 11.51 0.18
CA ALA A 118 -3.24 12.36 0.66
C ALA A 118 -3.53 12.76 2.11
N ASP A 119 -2.59 13.43 2.76
CA ASP A 119 -2.79 14.00 4.08
C ASP A 119 -4.03 14.93 4.08
N PRO A 120 -5.02 14.72 4.96
CA PRO A 120 -6.23 15.56 5.00
C PRO A 120 -5.94 17.05 5.22
N GLU A 121 -4.83 17.38 5.89
CA GLU A 121 -4.40 18.76 6.11
C GLU A 121 -3.51 19.29 4.96
N GLY A 122 -3.28 18.49 3.91
CA GLY A 122 -2.49 18.86 2.74
C GLY A 122 -0.99 19.01 3.00
N LYS A 123 -0.46 18.42 4.06
CA LYS A 123 0.98 18.49 4.41
C LYS A 123 1.84 17.54 3.60
N ASN A 124 1.25 16.47 3.05
CA ASN A 124 1.94 15.42 2.32
C ASN A 124 0.99 14.72 1.33
N GLY A 125 1.53 14.15 0.27
CA GLY A 125 0.78 13.41 -0.72
C GLY A 125 1.66 12.89 -1.86
N TYR A 126 1.03 12.42 -2.93
CA TYR A 126 1.71 11.84 -4.07
C TYR A 126 2.53 12.88 -4.86
N THR A 127 3.84 12.61 -5.04
CA THR A 127 4.79 13.56 -5.67
C THR A 127 5.44 13.06 -6.95
N GLN A 128 5.24 11.78 -7.31
CA GLN A 128 5.86 11.23 -8.52
C GLN A 128 5.26 11.87 -9.78
N ASP A 129 6.13 12.27 -10.69
CA ASP A 129 5.79 12.85 -12.01
C ASP A 129 6.63 12.17 -13.09
N PRO A 130 6.02 11.57 -14.14
CA PRO A 130 4.57 11.43 -14.32
C PRO A 130 3.93 10.49 -13.29
N ALA A 131 2.63 10.70 -13.04
CA ALA A 131 1.86 9.86 -12.12
C ALA A 131 1.72 8.43 -12.67
N THR A 132 1.89 7.44 -11.78
CA THR A 132 1.78 6.00 -12.12
C THR A 132 0.59 5.33 -11.45
N HIS A 133 -0.02 5.96 -10.44
CA HIS A 133 -1.19 5.45 -9.75
C HIS A 133 -2.47 6.04 -10.34
N VAL A 134 -3.55 5.25 -10.36
CA VAL A 134 -4.80 5.60 -11.05
C VAL A 134 -5.46 6.88 -10.53
N MET A 135 -5.53 7.10 -9.21
CA MET A 135 -6.19 8.30 -8.66
C MET A 135 -5.50 9.61 -9.06
N PRO A 136 -4.18 9.77 -8.89
CA PRO A 136 -3.49 10.95 -9.42
C PRO A 136 -3.65 11.14 -10.92
N ILE A 137 -3.67 10.06 -11.71
CA ILE A 137 -3.91 10.12 -13.16
C ILE A 137 -5.33 10.65 -13.44
N ILE A 138 -6.35 10.11 -12.78
CA ILE A 138 -7.75 10.57 -12.95
C ILE A 138 -7.87 12.05 -12.58
N ILE A 139 -7.28 12.49 -11.46
CA ILE A 139 -7.29 13.91 -11.03
C ILE A 139 -6.61 14.80 -12.06
N ASP A 140 -5.48 14.36 -12.61
CA ASP A 140 -4.79 15.11 -13.65
C ASP A 140 -5.65 15.24 -14.92
N LYS A 141 -6.20 14.13 -15.42
CA LYS A 141 -7.03 14.09 -16.62
C LYS A 141 -8.31 14.95 -16.49
N ILE A 142 -9.04 14.83 -15.38
CA ILE A 142 -10.27 15.60 -15.16
C ILE A 142 -9.97 17.10 -14.96
N THR A 143 -8.85 17.43 -14.36
CA THR A 143 -8.44 18.83 -14.12
C THR A 143 -8.07 19.52 -15.43
N ASN A 144 -7.33 18.83 -16.31
CA ASN A 144 -6.82 19.34 -17.57
C ASN A 144 -7.77 19.14 -18.77
N ASP A 145 -8.99 18.60 -18.54
CA ASP A 145 -9.97 18.26 -19.60
C ASP A 145 -9.43 17.26 -20.65
N GLU A 146 -8.55 16.33 -20.19
CA GLU A 146 -7.94 15.30 -21.02
C GLU A 146 -8.68 13.97 -20.93
N VAL A 147 -8.42 13.07 -21.89
CA VAL A 147 -9.05 11.75 -21.96
C VAL A 147 -8.31 10.78 -20.99
N PHE A 148 -9.09 10.05 -20.18
CA PHE A 148 -8.63 8.94 -19.36
C PHE A 148 -8.86 7.61 -20.10
N ASN A 149 -7.86 6.72 -20.15
CA ASN A 149 -7.97 5.42 -20.79
C ASN A 149 -8.29 4.33 -19.77
N ILE A 150 -9.46 3.70 -19.88
CA ILE A 150 -9.85 2.51 -19.13
C ILE A 150 -9.17 1.29 -19.77
N CYS A 151 -8.51 0.46 -18.99
CA CYS A 151 -7.83 -0.75 -19.48
C CYS A 151 -8.78 -1.97 -19.45
N GLY A 152 -9.66 -2.08 -20.43
CA GLY A 152 -10.65 -3.14 -20.57
C GLY A 152 -11.97 -2.87 -19.84
N ASP A 153 -13.06 -3.28 -20.46
CA ASP A 153 -14.44 -3.19 -19.94
C ASP A 153 -15.20 -4.51 -20.09
N ASP A 154 -14.46 -5.60 -20.33
CA ASP A 154 -14.98 -6.94 -20.59
C ASP A 154 -14.62 -7.94 -19.47
N TYR A 155 -14.20 -7.45 -18.28
CA TYR A 155 -13.97 -8.29 -17.09
C TYR A 155 -15.30 -8.84 -16.56
N ASP A 156 -15.25 -10.03 -15.96
CA ASP A 156 -16.40 -10.63 -15.26
C ASP A 156 -16.64 -9.94 -13.90
N THR A 157 -17.13 -8.69 -13.97
CA THR A 157 -17.43 -7.82 -12.83
C THR A 157 -18.75 -7.10 -13.07
N LYS A 158 -19.25 -6.34 -12.07
CA LYS A 158 -20.55 -5.65 -12.14
C LYS A 158 -20.71 -4.67 -13.31
N ASP A 159 -19.60 -4.06 -13.77
CA ASP A 159 -19.59 -3.02 -14.80
C ASP A 159 -18.55 -3.26 -15.91
N GLY A 160 -17.97 -4.46 -15.94
CA GLY A 160 -16.99 -4.87 -16.93
C GLY A 160 -15.57 -4.37 -16.65
N THR A 161 -15.35 -3.45 -15.70
CA THR A 161 -14.00 -2.97 -15.36
C THR A 161 -13.42 -3.72 -14.17
N CYS A 162 -12.08 -3.74 -14.05
CA CYS A 162 -11.41 -4.44 -12.96
C CYS A 162 -11.74 -3.81 -11.59
N ILE A 163 -11.83 -4.65 -10.55
CA ILE A 163 -12.08 -4.24 -9.17
C ILE A 163 -10.77 -4.29 -8.39
N ARG A 164 -10.48 -3.20 -7.66
CA ARG A 164 -9.30 -3.04 -6.81
C ARG A 164 -9.69 -2.51 -5.45
N ASP A 165 -8.95 -2.92 -4.44
CA ASP A 165 -9.08 -2.40 -3.09
C ASP A 165 -8.18 -1.18 -2.91
N TYR A 166 -8.74 -0.11 -2.37
CA TYR A 166 -8.03 1.14 -2.06
C TYR A 166 -8.15 1.43 -0.56
N CYS A 167 -7.04 1.80 0.05
CA CYS A 167 -6.99 2.17 1.44
C CYS A 167 -6.34 3.55 1.58
N HIS A 168 -6.99 4.44 2.34
CA HIS A 168 -6.47 5.77 2.55
C HIS A 168 -5.13 5.73 3.29
N ILE A 169 -4.16 6.56 2.88
CA ILE A 169 -2.83 6.57 3.49
C ILE A 169 -2.87 6.86 4.99
N GLN A 170 -3.86 7.65 5.45
CA GLN A 170 -4.05 7.93 6.88
C GLN A 170 -4.56 6.69 7.63
N ASP A 171 -5.44 5.89 7.02
CA ASP A 171 -5.88 4.63 7.60
C ASP A 171 -4.74 3.61 7.70
N ILE A 172 -3.89 3.55 6.66
CA ILE A 172 -2.67 2.72 6.69
C ILE A 172 -1.71 3.19 7.81
N ALA A 173 -1.55 4.50 7.99
CA ALA A 173 -0.71 5.05 9.05
C ALA A 173 -1.28 4.71 10.44
N ASN A 174 -2.59 4.86 10.64
CA ASN A 174 -3.28 4.50 11.88
C ASN A 174 -3.16 3.00 12.19
N ALA A 175 -3.30 2.13 11.16
CA ALA A 175 -3.10 0.69 11.34
C ALA A 175 -1.69 0.36 11.84
N LYS A 176 -0.66 1.07 11.35
CA LYS A 176 0.72 0.86 11.81
C LYS A 176 0.93 1.31 13.26
N LEU A 177 0.28 2.39 13.70
CA LEU A 177 0.31 2.81 15.10
C LEU A 177 -0.39 1.79 15.98
N LYS A 178 -1.58 1.33 15.60
CA LYS A 178 -2.30 0.25 16.30
C LYS A 178 -1.49 -1.06 16.33
N ALA A 179 -0.72 -1.35 15.29
CA ALA A 179 0.19 -2.49 15.29
C ALA A 179 1.34 -2.34 16.30
N VAL A 180 1.87 -1.14 16.50
CA VAL A 180 2.84 -0.85 17.57
C VAL A 180 2.19 -1.05 18.93
N GLU A 181 1.02 -0.44 19.16
CA GLU A 181 0.26 -0.56 20.41
C GLU A 181 -0.08 -2.01 20.75
N HIS A 182 -0.48 -2.80 19.73
CA HIS A 182 -0.76 -4.24 19.88
C HIS A 182 0.48 -5.00 20.39
N LEU A 183 1.64 -4.78 19.78
CA LEU A 183 2.88 -5.45 20.18
C LEU A 183 3.44 -4.93 21.52
N ASP A 184 3.24 -3.66 21.85
CA ASP A 184 3.63 -3.09 23.16
C ASP A 184 2.78 -3.67 24.31
N ASN A 185 1.59 -4.20 24.01
CA ASN A 185 0.70 -4.91 24.95
C ASN A 185 0.86 -6.44 24.86
N ASP A 186 2.04 -6.93 24.50
CA ASP A 186 2.37 -8.36 24.37
C ASP A 186 1.47 -9.13 23.38
N GLY A 187 0.95 -8.43 22.37
CA GLY A 187 0.17 -9.03 21.30
C GLY A 187 1.00 -9.93 20.38
N GLU A 188 0.34 -10.88 19.71
CA GLU A 188 1.00 -11.85 18.84
C GLU A 188 1.56 -11.21 17.57
N SER A 189 2.75 -11.66 17.17
CA SER A 189 3.35 -11.32 15.87
C SER A 189 2.58 -11.94 14.72
N GLY A 190 2.56 -11.26 13.56
CA GLY A 190 1.87 -11.82 12.41
C GLY A 190 1.76 -10.92 11.21
N ILE A 191 0.89 -11.32 10.30
CA ILE A 191 0.60 -10.62 9.05
C ILE A 191 -0.86 -10.21 9.06
N VAL A 192 -1.16 -8.98 8.61
CA VAL A 192 -2.52 -8.46 8.48
C VAL A 192 -2.71 -7.76 7.13
N ASN A 193 -3.90 -7.93 6.54
CA ASN A 193 -4.32 -7.18 5.37
C ASN A 193 -4.86 -5.81 5.77
N LEU A 194 -4.55 -4.79 4.97
CA LEU A 194 -5.13 -3.46 5.09
C LEU A 194 -5.77 -3.06 3.75
N GLY A 195 -7.04 -2.76 3.77
CA GLY A 195 -7.83 -2.40 2.60
C GLY A 195 -9.15 -1.75 3.02
N SER A 196 -10.02 -1.48 2.06
CA SER A 196 -11.41 -1.09 2.33
C SER A 196 -12.28 -2.30 2.70
N GLY A 197 -11.86 -3.50 2.29
CA GLY A 197 -12.62 -4.74 2.44
C GLY A 197 -13.79 -4.88 1.45
N THR A 198 -14.00 -3.93 0.55
CA THR A 198 -15.12 -3.93 -0.41
C THR A 198 -14.69 -3.88 -1.87
N GLY A 199 -13.58 -3.23 -2.16
CA GLY A 199 -13.11 -3.00 -3.52
C GLY A 199 -13.95 -2.01 -4.34
N PHE A 200 -13.30 -1.39 -5.31
CA PHE A 200 -13.92 -0.40 -6.20
C PHE A 200 -13.56 -0.70 -7.65
N SER A 201 -14.53 -0.55 -8.54
CA SER A 201 -14.32 -0.64 -10.00
C SER A 201 -13.72 0.68 -10.54
N ILE A 202 -13.27 0.66 -11.79
CA ILE A 202 -12.78 1.90 -12.43
C ILE A 202 -13.93 2.90 -12.60
N HIS A 203 -15.16 2.45 -12.86
CA HIS A 203 -16.32 3.35 -12.91
C HIS A 203 -16.66 3.96 -11.55
N ASP A 204 -16.50 3.21 -10.44
CA ASP A 204 -16.66 3.80 -9.11
C ASP A 204 -15.64 4.93 -8.88
N LEU A 205 -14.39 4.74 -9.31
CA LEU A 205 -13.35 5.79 -9.23
C LEU A 205 -13.73 7.02 -10.07
N ILE A 206 -14.22 6.83 -11.29
CA ILE A 206 -14.63 7.93 -12.18
C ILE A 206 -15.78 8.71 -11.56
N ILE A 207 -16.80 8.03 -11.05
CA ILE A 207 -17.96 8.65 -10.41
C ILE A 207 -17.52 9.48 -9.20
N SER A 208 -16.73 8.92 -8.32
CA SER A 208 -16.20 9.62 -7.14
C SER A 208 -15.37 10.84 -7.53
N ALA A 209 -14.47 10.70 -8.51
CA ALA A 209 -13.66 11.82 -9.00
C ALA A 209 -14.52 12.95 -9.56
N GLN A 210 -15.56 12.63 -10.36
CA GLN A 210 -16.49 13.61 -10.92
C GLN A 210 -17.28 14.36 -9.83
N ASN A 211 -17.74 13.63 -8.82
CA ASN A 211 -18.46 14.21 -7.68
C ASN A 211 -17.56 15.20 -6.91
N VAL A 212 -16.32 14.82 -6.62
CA VAL A 212 -15.38 15.63 -5.84
C VAL A 212 -14.88 16.84 -6.63
N VAL A 213 -14.54 16.66 -7.91
CA VAL A 213 -13.98 17.75 -8.73
C VAL A 213 -15.09 18.67 -9.30
N GLY A 214 -16.32 18.19 -9.39
CA GLY A 214 -17.44 18.91 -9.98
C GLY A 214 -17.37 19.06 -11.51
N LYS A 215 -16.66 18.12 -12.17
CA LYS A 215 -16.49 18.09 -13.63
C LYS A 215 -16.69 16.68 -14.16
N SER A 216 -17.15 16.54 -15.40
CA SER A 216 -17.19 15.26 -16.11
C SER A 216 -15.79 14.86 -16.58
N LEU A 217 -15.44 13.59 -16.44
CA LEU A 217 -14.22 13.01 -16.98
C LEU A 217 -14.50 12.42 -18.37
N LYS A 218 -13.73 12.82 -19.36
CA LYS A 218 -13.73 12.17 -20.67
C LYS A 218 -12.92 10.87 -20.57
N TYR A 219 -13.47 9.76 -21.06
CA TYR A 219 -12.72 8.50 -21.09
C TYR A 219 -12.97 7.70 -22.35
N GLU A 220 -12.02 6.85 -22.67
CA GLU A 220 -12.09 5.86 -23.74
C GLU A 220 -11.71 4.49 -23.15
N VAL A 221 -12.21 3.42 -23.80
CA VAL A 221 -11.88 2.05 -23.42
C VAL A 221 -10.81 1.50 -24.35
N GLY A 222 -9.69 1.14 -23.78
CA GLY A 222 -8.60 0.44 -24.44
C GLY A 222 -8.57 -1.06 -24.12
N PRO A 223 -7.59 -1.80 -24.65
CA PRO A 223 -7.43 -3.22 -24.34
C PRO A 223 -7.08 -3.43 -22.85
N ARG A 224 -7.37 -4.64 -22.33
CA ARG A 224 -6.91 -5.06 -21.00
C ARG A 224 -5.41 -4.95 -20.89
N ARG A 225 -4.94 -4.58 -19.70
CA ARG A 225 -3.52 -4.71 -19.37
C ARG A 225 -3.20 -6.20 -19.17
N ALA A 226 -2.13 -6.69 -19.80
CA ALA A 226 -1.70 -8.07 -19.64
C ALA A 226 -1.41 -8.39 -18.15
N GLY A 227 -1.93 -9.51 -17.67
CA GLY A 227 -1.73 -9.95 -16.29
C GLY A 227 -2.52 -9.16 -15.23
N ASP A 228 -3.54 -8.39 -15.63
CA ASP A 228 -4.35 -7.62 -14.69
C ASP A 228 -5.61 -8.43 -14.29
N PRO A 229 -5.72 -8.94 -13.04
CA PRO A 229 -6.85 -9.78 -12.63
C PRO A 229 -8.15 -8.97 -12.58
N SER A 230 -9.29 -9.66 -12.73
CA SER A 230 -10.62 -9.03 -12.65
C SER A 230 -10.92 -8.48 -11.26
N TYR A 231 -10.43 -9.14 -10.20
CA TYR A 231 -10.74 -8.82 -8.81
C TYR A 231 -9.49 -8.95 -7.94
N LEU A 232 -9.25 -7.94 -7.10
CA LEU A 232 -8.15 -7.93 -6.14
C LEU A 232 -8.54 -7.09 -4.92
N CYS A 233 -9.12 -7.75 -3.90
CA CYS A 233 -9.53 -7.14 -2.64
C CYS A 233 -9.04 -7.95 -1.44
N GLY A 234 -8.83 -7.30 -0.31
CA GLY A 234 -8.39 -7.92 0.93
C GLY A 234 -9.54 -8.29 1.86
N ASP A 235 -9.44 -9.46 2.50
CA ASP A 235 -10.17 -9.71 3.73
C ASP A 235 -9.45 -9.00 4.87
N ILE A 236 -10.13 -8.03 5.49
CA ILE A 236 -9.59 -7.20 6.59
C ILE A 236 -10.05 -7.68 7.97
N SER A 237 -10.75 -8.81 8.06
CA SER A 237 -11.32 -9.32 9.31
C SER A 237 -10.25 -9.52 10.39
N LYS A 238 -9.04 -9.94 10.00
CA LYS A 238 -7.93 -10.11 10.93
C LYS A 238 -7.41 -8.76 11.47
N ALA A 239 -7.32 -7.72 10.65
CA ALA A 239 -6.96 -6.39 11.13
C ALA A 239 -7.98 -5.84 12.13
N LYS A 240 -9.27 -6.07 11.89
CA LYS A 240 -10.34 -5.70 12.82
C LYS A 240 -10.19 -6.39 14.17
N THR A 241 -9.98 -7.70 14.17
CA THR A 241 -9.92 -8.50 15.41
C THR A 241 -8.59 -8.34 16.16
N LEU A 242 -7.47 -8.28 15.44
CA LEU A 242 -6.14 -8.25 16.04
C LEU A 242 -5.72 -6.83 16.47
N LEU A 243 -6.01 -5.83 15.61
CA LEU A 243 -5.56 -4.46 15.81
C LEU A 243 -6.68 -3.51 16.25
N ASP A 244 -7.93 -3.97 16.39
CA ASP A 244 -9.08 -3.10 16.57
C ASP A 244 -9.10 -1.97 15.54
N TRP A 245 -8.82 -2.30 14.25
CA TRP A 245 -8.68 -1.34 13.18
C TRP A 245 -9.71 -1.56 12.06
N GLU A 246 -10.29 -0.47 11.62
CA GLU A 246 -11.15 -0.40 10.44
C GLU A 246 -10.79 0.84 9.60
N PRO A 247 -10.96 0.79 8.26
CA PRO A 247 -10.82 1.97 7.43
C PRO A 247 -11.93 2.97 7.74
N THR A 248 -11.59 4.25 7.82
CA THR A 248 -12.50 5.34 8.17
C THR A 248 -12.79 6.29 7.01
N TYR A 249 -11.87 6.36 6.04
CA TYR A 249 -12.00 7.26 4.89
C TYR A 249 -12.69 6.57 3.72
N THR A 250 -13.62 7.30 3.11
CA THR A 250 -14.35 6.89 1.91
C THR A 250 -13.54 7.09 0.63
N LEU A 251 -14.04 6.56 -0.49
CA LEU A 251 -13.46 6.81 -1.80
C LEU A 251 -13.47 8.31 -2.16
N ASP A 252 -14.55 9.02 -1.81
CA ASP A 252 -14.67 10.47 -2.04
C ASP A 252 -13.63 11.24 -1.21
N ASP A 253 -13.36 10.84 0.04
CA ASP A 253 -12.30 11.43 0.86
C ASP A 253 -10.93 11.23 0.23
N MET A 254 -10.65 10.03 -0.32
CA MET A 254 -9.38 9.75 -1.01
C MET A 254 -9.18 10.69 -2.20
N PHE A 255 -10.22 10.93 -3.00
CA PHE A 255 -10.16 11.89 -4.11
C PHE A 255 -10.07 13.33 -3.62
N ALA A 256 -10.86 13.72 -2.62
CA ALA A 256 -10.87 15.09 -2.07
C ALA A 256 -9.49 15.48 -1.52
N HIS A 257 -8.88 14.61 -0.70
CA HIS A 257 -7.56 14.87 -0.13
C HIS A 257 -6.46 14.85 -1.19
N SER A 258 -6.53 13.92 -2.18
CA SER A 258 -5.59 13.92 -3.30
C SER A 258 -5.70 15.20 -4.15
N LYS A 259 -6.92 15.65 -4.44
CA LYS A 259 -7.15 16.90 -5.19
C LYS A 259 -6.64 18.12 -4.42
N PHE A 260 -6.94 18.19 -3.12
CA PHE A 260 -6.43 19.25 -2.26
C PHE A 260 -4.90 19.31 -2.24
N TRP A 261 -4.24 18.15 -2.18
CA TRP A 261 -2.79 18.06 -2.28
C TRP A 261 -2.27 18.55 -3.64
N VAL A 262 -2.84 18.10 -4.75
CA VAL A 262 -2.44 18.52 -6.11
C VAL A 262 -2.52 20.03 -6.26
N ASP A 263 -3.57 20.65 -5.77
CA ASP A 263 -3.79 22.10 -5.85
C ASP A 263 -2.80 22.92 -5.00
N ASN A 264 -2.29 22.33 -3.90
CA ASN A 264 -1.48 23.06 -2.91
C ASN A 264 -0.02 22.60 -2.82
N LYS A 265 0.37 21.48 -3.45
CA LYS A 265 1.71 20.86 -3.29
C LYS A 265 2.87 21.84 -3.54
N ASN A 266 2.75 22.72 -4.53
CA ASN A 266 3.81 23.68 -4.87
C ASN A 266 4.04 24.71 -3.76
N LYS A 267 3.00 25.07 -2.99
CA LYS A 267 3.13 25.98 -1.83
C LYS A 267 3.80 25.26 -0.66
N VAL A 268 3.40 24.01 -0.43
CA VAL A 268 3.93 23.20 0.69
C VAL A 268 5.40 22.83 0.46
N ILE A 269 5.74 22.41 -0.76
CA ILE A 269 7.14 22.03 -1.09
C ILE A 269 8.07 23.24 -0.98
N LYS A 270 7.67 24.42 -1.47
CA LYS A 270 8.48 25.65 -1.37
C LYS A 270 8.73 26.11 0.07
N ASN A 271 7.83 25.78 1.01
CA ASN A 271 7.95 26.20 2.41
C ASN A 271 8.73 25.19 3.29
N LYS A 272 9.10 24.02 2.76
CA LYS A 272 9.84 22.98 3.51
C LYS A 272 11.36 22.99 3.28
N TRP A 273 11.85 23.80 2.37
CA TRP A 273 13.27 23.97 2.00
C TRP A 273 13.60 25.48 1.93
#